data_8725a880eb66b67ddc370a7975f7bd0d
#
_entry.id   8725a880eb66b67ddc370a7975f7bd0d
#
_cell.length_a   1.000
_cell.length_b   1.000
_cell.length_c   1.000
_cell.angle_alpha   90.00
_cell.angle_beta   90.00
_cell.angle_gamma   90.00
#
_symmetry.space_group_name_H-M   'P 1'
#
loop_
_entity.id
_entity.type
_entity.pdbx_description
1 polymer ?
#
loop_
_entity_poly.entity_id
_entity_poly.type
_entity_poly.pdbx_seq_one_letter_code
_entity_poly.pdbx_strand_id
1 'polypeptide(L)'
;LKLQKAKSSAEQTNPYSNYMYQTVTSMLARSGGIDHPYLKKGTSTKKAIVVITSNRGLAGGYNSNLIKLVTGSDFSKDDVEIYAIGGKGREVLERRGYHIKEDDSYIIESPSYDDAAELCKKVLADYTNGTIGEIYLVYTHFKNTVVHEPKLMKLLPIEFDEEELGAAAEANVLM
;
A
#
# COMPACT_ATOMS: atom_id res chain seq x y z
N LEU A 1 -19.65 -10.60 6.51
CA LEU A 1 -19.04 -11.90 6.85
C LEU A 1 -18.01 -12.35 5.82
N LYS A 2 -18.31 -12.27 4.54
CA LYS A 2 -17.35 -12.57 3.47
C LYS A 2 -16.20 -11.57 3.45
N LEU A 3 -16.49 -10.32 3.72
CA LEU A 3 -15.48 -9.26 3.79
C LEU A 3 -14.54 -9.48 4.97
N GLN A 4 -15.08 -9.90 6.11
CA GLN A 4 -14.27 -10.20 7.30
C GLN A 4 -13.40 -11.42 7.12
N LYS A 5 -13.87 -12.46 6.44
CA LYS A 5 -13.08 -13.66 6.14
C LYS A 5 -11.95 -13.37 5.16
N ALA A 6 -12.22 -12.63 4.10
CA ALA A 6 -11.22 -12.21 3.14
C ALA A 6 -10.19 -11.29 3.81
N LYS A 7 -10.64 -10.40 4.68
CA LYS A 7 -9.84 -9.51 5.49
C LYS A 7 -8.93 -10.27 6.44
N SER A 8 -9.48 -11.22 7.17
CA SER A 8 -8.76 -12.06 8.11
C SER A 8 -7.68 -12.89 7.42
N SER A 9 -7.99 -13.41 6.24
CA SER A 9 -7.05 -14.17 5.42
C SER A 9 -5.94 -13.28 4.89
N ALA A 10 -6.27 -12.07 4.43
CA ALA A 10 -5.31 -11.08 3.98
C ALA A 10 -4.41 -10.59 5.12
N GLU A 11 -4.96 -10.41 6.32
CA GLU A 11 -4.22 -10.01 7.51
C GLU A 11 -3.16 -11.03 7.91
N GLN A 12 -3.45 -12.32 7.78
CA GLN A 12 -2.50 -13.37 8.10
C GLN A 12 -1.33 -13.43 7.13
N THR A 13 -1.56 -13.06 5.87
CA THR A 13 -0.56 -13.19 4.81
C THR A 13 0.04 -11.86 4.37
N ASN A 14 -0.70 -10.76 4.53
CA ASN A 14 -0.26 -9.44 4.11
C ASN A 14 -0.80 -8.37 5.07
N PRO A 15 -0.36 -8.40 6.35
CA PRO A 15 -0.92 -7.49 7.36
C PRO A 15 -0.65 -6.01 7.06
N TYR A 16 0.43 -5.71 6.35
CA TYR A 16 0.84 -4.32 6.10
C TYR A 16 -0.10 -3.61 5.14
N SER A 17 -0.44 -4.25 4.02
CA SER A 17 -1.35 -3.66 3.04
C SER A 17 -2.73 -3.43 3.65
N ASN A 18 -3.21 -4.41 4.39
CA ASN A 18 -4.49 -4.33 5.04
C ASN A 18 -4.52 -3.26 6.13
N TYR A 19 -3.46 -3.20 6.94
CA TYR A 19 -3.34 -2.18 7.98
C TYR A 19 -3.34 -0.77 7.37
N MET A 20 -2.56 -0.54 6.33
CA MET A 20 -2.51 0.77 5.66
C MET A 20 -3.87 1.15 5.09
N TYR A 21 -4.52 0.22 4.41
CA TYR A 21 -5.85 0.46 3.85
C TYR A 21 -6.87 0.81 4.94
N GLN A 22 -6.89 0.04 6.02
CA GLN A 22 -7.80 0.29 7.14
C GLN A 22 -7.53 1.62 7.83
N THR A 23 -6.26 1.95 8.03
CA THR A 23 -5.88 3.21 8.67
C THR A 23 -6.41 4.40 7.86
N VAL A 24 -6.18 4.37 6.56
CA VAL A 24 -6.60 5.46 5.66
C VAL A 24 -8.12 5.56 5.62
N THR A 25 -8.81 4.45 5.43
CA THR A 25 -10.27 4.45 5.35
C THR A 25 -10.93 4.85 6.67
N SER A 26 -10.35 4.43 7.80
CA SER A 26 -10.86 4.82 9.12
C SER A 26 -10.70 6.30 9.38
N MET A 27 -9.53 6.85 9.04
CA MET A 27 -9.28 8.29 9.20
C MET A 27 -10.23 9.11 8.33
N LEU A 28 -10.47 8.66 7.11
CA LEU A 28 -11.38 9.33 6.19
C LEU A 28 -12.81 9.29 6.71
N ALA A 29 -13.26 8.14 7.20
CA ALA A 29 -14.60 7.98 7.76
C ALA A 29 -14.82 8.88 8.98
N ARG A 30 -13.81 9.01 9.84
CA ARG A 30 -13.88 9.87 11.04
C ARG A 30 -13.93 11.34 10.69
N SER A 31 -13.23 11.75 9.64
CA SER A 31 -13.18 13.15 9.25
C SER A 31 -14.50 13.63 8.62
N GLY A 32 -15.32 12.70 8.12
CA GLY A 32 -16.58 13.03 7.45
C GLY A 32 -16.40 13.94 6.25
N GLY A 33 -15.17 14.07 5.76
CA GLY A 33 -14.81 15.19 4.95
C GLY A 33 -14.45 14.91 3.52
N ILE A 34 -15.16 15.59 2.64
CA ILE A 34 -14.79 15.78 1.24
C ILE A 34 -13.48 16.56 1.13
N ASP A 35 -13.12 17.31 2.20
CA ASP A 35 -11.94 18.18 2.22
C ASP A 35 -10.70 17.56 2.87
N HIS A 36 -10.76 16.27 3.20
CA HIS A 36 -9.61 15.61 3.82
C HIS A 36 -8.43 15.57 2.82
N PRO A 37 -7.18 15.80 3.29
CA PRO A 37 -6.01 15.73 2.39
C PRO A 37 -5.88 14.45 1.60
N TYR A 38 -6.37 13.33 2.13
CA TYR A 38 -6.30 12.02 1.45
C TYR A 38 -7.23 11.91 0.24
N LEU A 39 -8.15 12.86 0.07
CA LEU A 39 -9.01 12.94 -1.11
C LEU A 39 -8.45 13.85 -2.20
N LYS A 40 -7.47 14.67 -1.86
CA LYS A 40 -6.90 15.66 -2.76
C LYS A 40 -5.58 15.17 -3.32
N LYS A 41 -5.45 15.24 -4.63
CA LYS A 41 -4.19 14.97 -5.30
C LYS A 41 -3.14 15.97 -4.83
N GLY A 42 -1.98 15.46 -4.44
CA GLY A 42 -0.86 16.30 -4.07
C GLY A 42 -0.29 17.05 -5.27
N THR A 43 0.45 18.11 -4.99
CA THR A 43 1.11 18.90 -6.03
C THR A 43 2.37 18.22 -6.56
N SER A 44 2.94 17.29 -5.82
CA SER A 44 4.14 16.57 -6.22
C SER A 44 3.85 15.56 -7.32
N THR A 45 4.79 15.39 -8.24
CA THR A 45 4.74 14.33 -9.25
C THR A 45 5.26 13.01 -8.71
N LYS A 46 5.85 13.02 -7.51
CA LYS A 46 6.43 11.83 -6.89
C LYS A 46 5.36 10.84 -6.44
N LYS A 47 5.62 9.58 -6.71
CA LYS A 47 4.73 8.48 -6.34
C LYS A 47 5.46 7.56 -5.36
N ALA A 48 4.87 7.34 -4.21
CA ALA A 48 5.35 6.33 -3.28
C ALA A 48 4.75 4.99 -3.67
N ILE A 49 5.58 3.97 -3.78
CA ILE A 49 5.11 2.61 -3.98
C ILE A 49 5.60 1.77 -2.81
N VAL A 50 4.67 1.30 -1.98
CA VAL A 50 4.96 0.36 -0.90
C VAL A 50 4.95 -1.03 -1.50
N VAL A 51 6.11 -1.65 -1.61
CA VAL A 51 6.28 -2.95 -2.26
C VAL A 51 6.49 -4.01 -1.19
N ILE A 52 5.58 -4.96 -1.12
CA ILE A 52 5.60 -6.02 -0.11
C ILE A 52 5.99 -7.33 -0.77
N THR A 53 7.25 -7.73 -0.57
CA THR A 53 7.80 -8.99 -1.09
C THR A 53 8.36 -9.80 0.08
N SER A 54 8.90 -10.99 -0.21
CA SER A 54 9.62 -11.75 0.79
C SER A 54 11.09 -11.33 0.86
N ASN A 55 11.81 -11.79 1.89
CA ASN A 55 13.24 -11.58 2.01
C ASN A 55 14.03 -12.59 1.17
N ARG A 56 13.44 -13.75 0.89
CA ARG A 56 14.06 -14.84 0.14
C ARG A 56 13.27 -15.11 -1.12
N GLY A 57 13.94 -15.76 -2.09
CA GLY A 57 13.25 -16.21 -3.29
C GLY A 57 12.19 -17.24 -2.94
N LEU A 58 11.01 -17.09 -3.53
CA LEU A 58 9.91 -18.05 -3.43
C LEU A 58 9.64 -18.65 -4.79
N ALA A 59 9.18 -19.89 -4.79
CA ALA A 59 8.83 -20.61 -6.02
C ALA A 59 7.62 -19.97 -6.71
N GLY A 60 7.45 -20.23 -8.00
CA GLY A 60 6.27 -19.82 -8.75
C GLY A 60 6.20 -18.35 -9.12
N GLY A 61 7.32 -17.64 -9.11
CA GLY A 61 7.37 -16.26 -9.54
C GLY A 61 6.72 -15.27 -8.59
N TYR A 62 6.53 -15.64 -7.32
CA TYR A 62 5.87 -14.83 -6.31
C TYR A 62 6.41 -13.40 -6.29
N ASN A 63 7.72 -13.25 -6.05
CA ASN A 63 8.34 -11.94 -5.95
C ASN A 63 8.48 -11.27 -7.32
N SER A 64 8.83 -12.02 -8.35
CA SER A 64 9.02 -11.45 -9.68
C SER A 64 7.73 -10.88 -10.26
N ASN A 65 6.60 -11.50 -9.98
CA ASN A 65 5.31 -11.00 -10.44
C ASN A 65 4.94 -9.67 -9.77
N LEU A 66 5.28 -9.52 -8.49
CA LEU A 66 5.08 -8.25 -7.78
C LEU A 66 5.99 -7.15 -8.35
N ILE A 67 7.25 -7.49 -8.56
CA ILE A 67 8.24 -6.54 -9.09
C ILE A 67 7.85 -6.09 -10.51
N LYS A 68 7.31 -6.98 -11.33
CA LYS A 68 6.84 -6.65 -12.67
C LYS A 68 5.71 -5.62 -12.69
N LEU A 69 4.89 -5.59 -11.64
CA LEU A 69 3.85 -4.56 -11.55
C LEU A 69 4.46 -3.17 -11.43
N VAL A 70 5.60 -3.05 -10.77
CA VAL A 70 6.32 -1.78 -10.65
C VAL A 70 7.03 -1.45 -11.96
N THR A 71 7.84 -2.39 -12.46
CA THR A 71 8.67 -2.16 -13.64
C THR A 71 7.88 -2.03 -14.93
N GLY A 72 6.72 -2.66 -14.99
CA GLY A 72 5.80 -2.57 -16.14
C GLY A 72 4.79 -1.44 -16.04
N SER A 73 4.83 -0.65 -14.97
CA SER A 73 3.94 0.50 -14.83
C SER A 73 4.36 1.64 -15.76
N ASP A 74 3.43 2.56 -16.00
CA ASP A 74 3.69 3.74 -16.83
C ASP A 74 4.45 4.84 -16.07
N PHE A 75 4.81 4.59 -14.82
CA PHE A 75 5.48 5.56 -13.97
C PHE A 75 6.95 5.70 -14.36
N SER A 76 7.43 6.93 -14.48
CA SER A 76 8.86 7.20 -14.66
C SER A 76 9.61 6.82 -13.38
N LYS A 77 10.74 6.13 -13.52
CA LYS A 77 11.58 5.77 -12.36
C LYS A 77 11.97 6.96 -11.52
N ASP A 78 12.20 8.10 -12.15
CA ASP A 78 12.62 9.34 -11.47
C ASP A 78 11.51 9.89 -10.58
N ASP A 79 10.28 9.53 -10.85
CA ASP A 79 9.11 9.96 -10.08
C ASP A 79 8.69 8.95 -9.02
N VAL A 80 9.36 7.81 -8.93
CA VAL A 80 8.98 6.72 -8.02
C VAL A 80 9.91 6.68 -6.82
N GLU A 81 9.32 6.67 -5.63
CA GLU A 81 10.01 6.41 -4.36
C GLU A 81 9.53 5.06 -3.83
N ILE A 82 10.45 4.14 -3.60
CA ILE A 82 10.14 2.80 -3.13
C ILE A 82 10.22 2.73 -1.60
N TYR A 83 9.17 2.22 -0.98
CA TYR A 83 9.13 1.90 0.44
C TYR A 83 9.06 0.37 0.51
N ALA A 84 10.20 -0.26 0.73
CA ALA A 84 10.34 -1.70 0.59
C ALA A 84 10.05 -2.42 1.90
N ILE A 85 9.16 -3.41 1.81
CA ILE A 85 8.97 -4.43 2.83
C ILE A 85 9.36 -5.74 2.16
N GLY A 86 10.44 -6.34 2.63
CA GLY A 86 10.98 -7.54 2.00
C GLY A 86 12.18 -7.27 1.12
N GLY A 87 13.26 -8.02 1.38
CA GLY A 87 14.56 -7.77 0.76
C GLY A 87 14.63 -8.04 -0.73
N LYS A 88 13.79 -8.96 -1.24
CA LYS A 88 13.82 -9.28 -2.67
C LYS A 88 13.35 -8.11 -3.54
N GLY A 89 12.28 -7.45 -3.13
CA GLY A 89 11.81 -6.27 -3.85
C GLY A 89 12.82 -5.15 -3.82
N ARG A 90 13.37 -4.86 -2.66
CA ARG A 90 14.40 -3.84 -2.49
C ARG A 90 15.60 -4.10 -3.39
N GLU A 91 16.14 -5.32 -3.32
CA GLU A 91 17.35 -5.69 -4.06
C GLU A 91 17.17 -5.52 -5.57
N VAL A 92 16.10 -6.05 -6.11
CA VAL A 92 15.87 -6.02 -7.56
C VAL A 92 15.54 -4.61 -8.05
N LEU A 93 14.69 -3.89 -7.33
CA LEU A 93 14.31 -2.54 -7.73
C LEU A 93 15.47 -1.56 -7.64
N GLU A 94 16.30 -1.70 -6.61
CA GLU A 94 17.52 -0.89 -6.48
C GLU A 94 18.47 -1.13 -7.66
N ARG A 95 18.69 -2.39 -8.03
CA ARG A 95 19.53 -2.73 -9.19
C ARG A 95 18.96 -2.18 -10.50
N ARG A 96 17.65 -2.04 -10.59
CA ARG A 96 16.99 -1.50 -11.79
C ARG A 96 16.92 0.02 -11.79
N GLY A 97 17.52 0.68 -10.81
CA GLY A 97 17.65 2.13 -10.78
C GLY A 97 16.54 2.86 -10.06
N TYR A 98 15.68 2.16 -9.33
CA TYR A 98 14.67 2.81 -8.50
C TYR A 98 15.28 3.31 -7.20
N HIS A 99 14.82 4.46 -6.74
CA HIS A 99 15.24 5.01 -5.46
C HIS A 99 14.51 4.33 -4.31
N ILE A 100 15.26 3.79 -3.35
CA ILE A 100 14.70 3.15 -2.18
C ILE A 100 14.66 4.18 -1.05
N LYS A 101 13.48 4.68 -0.77
CA LYS A 101 13.26 5.70 0.27
C LYS A 101 13.35 5.11 1.66
N GLU A 102 12.72 3.95 1.87
CA GLU A 102 12.71 3.23 3.13
C GLU A 102 12.93 1.74 2.87
N ASP A 103 13.73 1.12 3.70
CA ASP A 103 14.00 -0.30 3.65
C ASP A 103 13.65 -0.94 4.99
N ASP A 104 12.47 -1.52 5.06
CA ASP A 104 11.95 -2.21 6.24
C ASP A 104 11.91 -3.72 6.01
N SER A 105 12.92 -4.25 5.30
CA SER A 105 13.01 -5.68 4.95
C SER A 105 12.95 -6.58 6.18
N TYR A 106 13.50 -6.14 7.30
CA TYR A 106 13.57 -6.93 8.52
C TYR A 106 12.20 -7.26 9.11
N ILE A 107 11.19 -6.43 8.89
CA ILE A 107 9.88 -6.62 9.51
C ILE A 107 9.09 -7.79 8.92
N ILE A 108 9.45 -8.25 7.73
CA ILE A 108 8.74 -9.38 7.09
C ILE A 108 9.00 -10.70 7.81
N GLU A 109 10.10 -10.81 8.54
CA GLU A 109 10.45 -12.02 9.29
C GLU A 109 9.67 -12.12 10.60
N SER A 110 9.35 -10.97 11.21
CA SER A 110 8.60 -10.92 12.47
C SER A 110 7.62 -9.75 12.38
N PRO A 111 6.56 -9.88 11.60
CA PRO A 111 5.63 -8.77 11.38
C PRO A 111 4.86 -8.43 12.65
N SER A 112 4.75 -7.13 12.93
CA SER A 112 3.95 -6.62 14.03
C SER A 112 3.13 -5.42 13.56
N TYR A 113 2.05 -5.14 14.28
CA TYR A 113 1.24 -3.96 14.01
C TYR A 113 2.03 -2.66 14.22
N ASP A 114 2.94 -2.66 15.19
CA ASP A 114 3.76 -1.49 15.49
C ASP A 114 4.68 -1.14 14.33
N ASP A 115 5.30 -2.15 13.71
CA ASP A 115 6.15 -1.97 12.54
C ASP A 115 5.35 -1.47 11.34
N ALA A 116 4.19 -2.05 11.11
CA ALA A 116 3.28 -1.61 10.05
C ALA A 116 2.80 -0.18 10.27
N ALA A 117 2.51 0.17 11.54
CA ALA A 117 2.09 1.51 11.91
C ALA A 117 3.19 2.54 11.66
N GLU A 118 4.44 2.20 11.99
CA GLU A 118 5.58 3.09 11.77
C GLU A 118 5.79 3.40 10.28
N LEU A 119 5.75 2.35 9.44
CA LEU A 119 5.87 2.53 8.00
C LEU A 119 4.70 3.36 7.45
N CYS A 120 3.50 3.06 7.89
CA CYS A 120 2.31 3.79 7.50
C CYS A 120 2.41 5.27 7.83
N LYS A 121 2.87 5.59 9.05
CA LYS A 121 3.07 6.98 9.47
C LYS A 121 4.08 7.71 8.59
N LYS A 122 5.18 7.07 8.23
CA LYS A 122 6.21 7.66 7.38
C LYS A 122 5.66 8.00 5.99
N VAL A 123 4.98 7.06 5.37
CA VAL A 123 4.42 7.24 4.04
C VAL A 123 3.34 8.32 4.04
N LEU A 124 2.44 8.28 5.01
CA LEU A 124 1.36 9.25 5.13
C LEU A 124 1.88 10.65 5.44
N ALA A 125 2.93 10.75 6.26
CA ALA A 125 3.58 12.03 6.54
C ALA A 125 4.20 12.64 5.27
N ASP A 126 4.85 11.82 4.46
CA ASP A 126 5.44 12.27 3.19
C ASP A 126 4.36 12.75 2.21
N TYR A 127 3.18 12.13 2.27
CA TYR A 127 2.05 12.58 1.48
C TYR A 127 1.49 13.91 1.99
N THR A 128 1.27 14.04 3.28
CA THR A 128 0.67 15.26 3.85
C THR A 128 1.62 16.45 3.79
N ASN A 129 2.94 16.24 3.87
CA ASN A 129 3.91 17.33 3.77
C ASN A 129 4.23 17.74 2.32
N GLY A 130 3.65 17.06 1.34
CA GLY A 130 3.82 17.42 -0.08
C GLY A 130 5.04 16.79 -0.77
N THR A 131 5.80 15.96 -0.09
CA THR A 131 6.95 15.25 -0.71
C THR A 131 6.45 14.22 -1.72
N ILE A 132 5.36 13.55 -1.42
CA ILE A 132 4.74 12.53 -2.25
C ILE A 132 3.33 12.99 -2.66
N GLY A 133 2.99 12.81 -3.92
CA GLY A 133 1.68 13.19 -4.45
C GLY A 133 0.68 12.05 -4.62
N GLU A 134 1.17 10.81 -4.67
CA GLU A 134 0.33 9.62 -4.78
C GLU A 134 0.99 8.47 -4.02
N ILE A 135 0.17 7.58 -3.45
CA ILE A 135 0.67 6.38 -2.76
C ILE A 135 0.01 5.15 -3.38
N TYR A 136 0.84 4.17 -3.71
CA TYR A 136 0.42 2.88 -4.25
C TYR A 136 0.90 1.76 -3.35
N LEU A 137 0.15 0.66 -3.33
CA LEU A 137 0.56 -0.58 -2.67
C LEU A 137 0.74 -1.66 -3.72
N VAL A 138 1.86 -2.39 -3.63
CA VAL A 138 2.11 -3.59 -4.43
C VAL A 138 2.20 -4.76 -3.46
N TYR A 139 1.27 -5.68 -3.57
CA TYR A 139 1.10 -6.77 -2.61
C TYR A 139 0.45 -7.97 -3.28
N THR A 140 0.48 -9.10 -2.60
CA THR A 140 -0.21 -10.31 -3.05
C THR A 140 -1.56 -10.42 -2.37
N HIS A 141 -2.60 -10.53 -3.18
CA HIS A 141 -3.94 -10.82 -2.70
C HIS A 141 -4.16 -12.33 -2.76
N PHE A 142 -4.48 -12.92 -1.62
CA PHE A 142 -4.75 -14.35 -1.53
C PHE A 142 -6.25 -14.57 -1.70
N LYS A 143 -6.64 -14.93 -2.91
CA LYS A 143 -8.04 -15.18 -3.26
C LYS A 143 -8.55 -16.44 -2.54
N ASN A 144 -7.66 -17.44 -2.45
CA ASN A 144 -7.86 -18.65 -1.66
C ASN A 144 -6.47 -19.24 -1.37
N THR A 145 -6.38 -20.43 -0.78
CA THR A 145 -5.10 -21.05 -0.44
C THR A 145 -4.25 -21.41 -1.66
N VAL A 146 -4.85 -21.47 -2.84
CA VAL A 146 -4.18 -21.89 -4.07
C VAL A 146 -3.90 -20.71 -5.00
N VAL A 147 -4.82 -19.74 -5.08
CA VAL A 147 -4.74 -18.64 -6.04
C VAL A 147 -4.23 -17.37 -5.35
N HIS A 148 -3.05 -16.92 -5.81
CA HIS A 148 -2.38 -15.71 -5.34
C HIS A 148 -2.35 -14.70 -6.48
N GLU A 149 -2.89 -13.52 -6.26
CA GLU A 149 -2.93 -12.46 -7.27
C GLU A 149 -2.03 -11.28 -6.87
N PRO A 150 -0.99 -10.96 -7.67
CA PRO A 150 -0.25 -9.73 -7.45
C PRO A 150 -1.12 -8.53 -7.81
N LYS A 151 -1.15 -7.54 -6.94
CA LYS A 151 -1.99 -6.35 -7.09
C LYS A 151 -1.18 -5.08 -6.96
N LEU A 152 -1.47 -4.13 -7.83
CA LEU A 152 -1.04 -2.74 -7.70
C LEU A 152 -2.30 -1.93 -7.41
N MET A 153 -2.38 -1.36 -6.22
CA MET A 153 -3.54 -0.61 -5.78
C MET A 153 -3.15 0.82 -5.43
N LYS A 154 -3.88 1.79 -5.98
CA LYS A 154 -3.71 3.18 -5.58
C LYS A 154 -4.36 3.38 -4.21
N LEU A 155 -3.56 3.79 -3.23
CA LEU A 155 -4.05 4.04 -1.87
C LEU A 155 -4.48 5.48 -1.70
N LEU A 156 -3.65 6.44 -2.15
CA LEU A 156 -3.94 7.87 -2.06
C LEU A 156 -3.58 8.60 -3.35
N PRO A 157 -4.30 9.64 -3.73
CA PRO A 157 -5.55 10.07 -3.10
C PRO A 157 -6.64 9.03 -3.31
N ILE A 158 -7.56 8.95 -2.37
CA ILE A 158 -8.66 8.01 -2.46
C ILE A 158 -9.64 8.50 -3.53
N GLU A 159 -9.97 7.60 -4.46
CA GLU A 159 -10.97 7.87 -5.48
C GLU A 159 -12.24 7.12 -5.11
N PHE A 160 -13.24 7.87 -4.65
CA PHE A 160 -14.57 7.34 -4.42
C PHE A 160 -15.50 7.83 -5.50
N ASP A 161 -16.46 6.99 -5.89
CA ASP A 161 -17.63 7.48 -6.61
C ASP A 161 -18.58 8.14 -5.59
N GLU A 162 -19.64 8.79 -6.08
CA GLU A 162 -20.60 9.47 -5.22
C GLU A 162 -21.28 8.53 -4.23
N GLU A 163 -21.51 7.30 -4.64
CA GLU A 163 -22.13 6.27 -3.82
C GLU A 163 -21.22 5.85 -2.68
N GLU A 164 -19.95 5.63 -2.95
CA GLU A 164 -18.96 5.27 -1.95
C GLU A 164 -18.73 6.40 -0.94
N LEU A 165 -18.72 7.63 -1.40
CA LEU A 165 -18.63 8.81 -0.53
C LEU A 165 -19.86 8.91 0.38
N GLY A 166 -21.05 8.64 -0.14
CA GLY A 166 -22.28 8.62 0.63
C GLY A 166 -22.24 7.56 1.71
N ALA A 167 -21.80 6.35 1.36
CA ALA A 167 -21.68 5.24 2.31
C ALA A 167 -20.65 5.55 3.42
N ALA A 168 -19.53 6.16 3.05
CA ALA A 168 -18.51 6.56 4.02
C ALA A 168 -19.03 7.62 4.98
N ALA A 169 -19.79 8.60 4.48
CA ALA A 169 -20.41 9.64 5.29
C ALA A 169 -21.45 9.06 6.26
N GLU A 170 -22.26 8.13 5.80
CA GLU A 170 -23.23 7.44 6.64
C GLU A 170 -22.57 6.61 7.74
N ALA A 171 -21.51 5.90 7.41
CA ALA A 171 -20.74 5.14 8.38
C ALA A 171 -20.13 6.05 9.47
N ASN A 172 -19.68 7.23 9.08
CA ASN A 172 -19.15 8.22 10.01
C ASN A 172 -20.22 8.76 10.96
N VAL A 173 -21.43 8.95 10.47
CA VAL A 173 -22.56 9.43 11.27
C VAL A 173 -23.02 8.36 12.28
N LEU A 174 -22.91 7.09 11.92
CA LEU A 174 -23.31 5.97 12.79
C LEU A 174 -22.26 5.63 13.85
N MET A 175 -21.08 6.15 13.75
CA MET A 175 -20.01 5.97 14.73
C MET A 175 -19.94 7.14 15.71
#